data_691225e401f91f801a32763b963b6dd7
#
_entry.id   691225e401f91f801a32763b963b6dd7
#
_cell.length_a   1.000
_cell.length_b   1.000
_cell.length_c   1.000
_cell.angle_alpha   90.00
_cell.angle_beta   90.00
_cell.angle_gamma   90.00
#
_symmetry.space_group_name_H-M   'P 1'
#
loop_
_entity.id
_entity.type
_entity.pdbx_description
1 polymer ?
#
loop_
_entity_poly.entity_id
_entity_poly.type
_entity_poly.pdbx_seq_one_letter_code
_entity_poly.pdbx_strand_id
1 'polypeptide(L)' 'MGLFDRFTERAQKVMVYSQEEAVRQNYNYIGTEHILLGILREGEGIAAQVLKNKGIDLITVRQQVEALVGKGQQEVG' A
#
# COMPACT_ATOMS: atom_id res chain seq x y z
N MET A 1 -17.81 -5.68 -17.50
CA MET A 1 -16.56 -4.98 -17.29
C MET A 1 -16.22 -4.94 -15.81
N GLY A 2 -15.00 -5.31 -15.47
CA GLY A 2 -14.56 -5.27 -14.10
C GLY A 2 -14.12 -3.88 -13.68
N LEU A 3 -14.14 -3.62 -12.38
CA LEU A 3 -13.71 -2.35 -11.82
C LEU A 3 -12.27 -2.02 -12.21
N PHE A 4 -11.41 -3.04 -12.34
CA PHE A 4 -9.98 -2.84 -12.58
C PHE A 4 -9.61 -2.92 -14.07
N ASP A 5 -10.57 -2.97 -14.97
CA ASP A 5 -10.27 -3.10 -16.41
C ASP A 5 -9.50 -1.91 -16.94
N ARG A 6 -9.62 -0.76 -16.32
CA ARG A 6 -8.92 0.45 -16.76
C ARG A 6 -7.65 0.74 -15.98
N PHE A 7 -7.24 -0.19 -15.13
CA PHE A 7 -5.99 -0.02 -14.38
C PHE A 7 -4.81 -0.35 -15.29
N THR A 8 -3.76 0.44 -15.18
CA THR A 8 -2.50 0.06 -15.81
C THR A 8 -1.96 -1.18 -15.13
N GLU A 9 -1.00 -1.84 -15.79
CA GLU A 9 -0.35 -3.00 -15.21
C GLU A 9 0.30 -2.67 -13.86
N ARG A 10 0.92 -1.49 -13.77
CA ARG A 10 1.52 -1.06 -12.52
C ARG A 10 0.49 -0.83 -11.43
N ALA A 11 -0.65 -0.26 -11.77
CA ALA A 11 -1.72 -0.08 -10.80
C ALA A 11 -2.28 -1.40 -10.32
N GLN A 12 -2.37 -2.40 -11.20
CA GLN A 12 -2.78 -3.75 -10.81
C GLN A 12 -1.80 -4.35 -9.82
N LYS A 13 -0.50 -4.17 -10.06
CA LYS A 13 0.52 -4.64 -9.11
C LYS A 13 0.41 -3.94 -7.75
N VAL A 14 0.06 -2.66 -7.76
CA VAL A 14 -0.16 -1.94 -6.50
C VAL A 14 -1.24 -2.64 -5.67
N MET A 15 -2.31 -3.07 -6.31
CA MET A 15 -3.39 -3.74 -5.57
C MET A 15 -2.93 -5.08 -5.00
N VAL A 16 -2.17 -5.85 -5.75
CA VAL A 16 -1.61 -7.11 -5.26
C VAL A 16 -0.69 -6.86 -4.07
N TYR A 17 0.20 -5.89 -4.18
CA TYR A 17 1.12 -5.56 -3.10
C TYR A 17 0.37 -5.02 -1.87
N SER A 18 -0.70 -4.27 -2.10
CA SER A 18 -1.53 -3.77 -1.00
C SER A 18 -2.13 -4.92 -0.21
N GLN A 19 -2.62 -5.95 -0.90
CA GLN A 19 -3.14 -7.13 -0.25
C GLN A 19 -2.06 -7.83 0.57
N GLU A 20 -0.87 -7.94 0.00
CA GLU A 20 0.24 -8.58 0.72
C GLU A 20 0.64 -7.81 1.97
N GLU A 21 0.63 -6.48 1.89
CA GLU A 21 0.92 -5.67 3.07
C GLU A 21 -0.15 -5.85 4.15
N ALA A 22 -1.41 -5.93 3.77
CA ALA A 22 -2.48 -6.17 4.72
C ALA A 22 -2.32 -7.51 5.42
N VAL A 23 -2.04 -8.56 4.65
CA VAL A 23 -1.81 -9.90 5.21
C VAL A 23 -0.61 -9.89 6.15
N ARG A 24 0.46 -9.22 5.76
CA ARG A 24 1.66 -9.11 6.59
C ARG A 24 1.37 -8.49 7.94
N GLN A 25 0.40 -7.58 8.00
CA GLN A 25 0.01 -6.91 9.24
C GLN A 25 -1.15 -7.60 9.95
N ASN A 26 -1.56 -8.78 9.47
CA ASN A 26 -2.65 -9.58 10.05
C ASN A 26 -4.02 -8.91 9.91
N TYR A 27 -4.21 -8.11 8.88
CA TYR A 27 -5.51 -7.52 8.60
C TYR A 27 -6.24 -8.38 7.59
N ASN A 28 -7.56 -8.40 7.70
CA ASN A 28 -8.42 -9.12 6.76
C ASN A 28 -9.12 -8.18 5.77
N TYR A 29 -8.66 -6.94 5.69
CA TYR A 29 -9.16 -5.97 4.72
C TYR A 29 -7.98 -5.12 4.26
N ILE A 30 -8.19 -4.40 3.16
CA ILE A 30 -7.16 -3.52 2.60
C ILE A 30 -7.55 -2.08 2.92
N GLY A 31 -6.77 -1.44 3.77
CA GLY A 31 -6.97 -0.04 4.10
C GLY A 31 -6.17 0.88 3.19
N THR A 32 -6.39 2.17 3.33
CA THR A 32 -5.65 3.16 2.55
C THR A 32 -4.15 3.10 2.84
N GLU A 33 -3.76 2.75 4.05
CA GLU A 33 -2.34 2.58 4.40
C GLU A 33 -1.71 1.46 3.59
N HIS A 34 -2.46 0.40 3.32
CA HIS A 34 -1.95 -0.73 2.54
C HIS A 34 -1.80 -0.35 1.07
N ILE A 35 -2.69 0.50 0.57
CA ILE A 35 -2.58 1.00 -0.80
C ILE A 35 -1.34 1.87 -0.94
N LEU A 36 -1.08 2.74 0.03
CA LEU A 36 0.13 3.55 0.03
C LEU A 36 1.39 2.68 0.03
N LEU A 37 1.42 1.65 0.87
CA LEU A 37 2.54 0.72 0.91
C LEU A 37 2.68 -0.02 -0.41
N GLY A 38 1.57 -0.39 -1.02
CA GLY A 38 1.58 -1.05 -2.33
C GLY A 38 2.18 -0.15 -3.40
N ILE A 39 1.86 1.13 -3.40
CA ILE A 39 2.43 2.10 -4.34
C ILE A 39 3.95 2.15 -4.18
N LEU A 40 4.42 2.23 -2.94
CA LEU A 40 5.85 2.31 -2.67
C LEU A 40 6.58 1.02 -3.03
N ARG A 41 5.95 -0.14 -2.83
CA ARG A 41 6.55 -1.41 -3.22
C ARG A 41 6.66 -1.57 -4.73
N GLU A 42 5.64 -1.14 -5.45
CA GLU A 42 5.68 -1.18 -6.90
C GLU A 42 6.80 -0.26 -7.41
N GLY A 43 6.87 0.95 -6.90
CA GLY A 43 8.06 1.79 -6.97
C GLY A 43 8.34 2.47 -8.29
N GLU A 44 7.62 2.14 -9.38
CA GLU A 44 7.94 2.68 -10.71
C GLU A 44 6.86 3.54 -11.31
N GLY A 45 5.65 3.48 -10.77
CA GLY A 45 4.57 4.32 -11.26
C GLY A 45 4.80 5.79 -10.91
N ILE A 46 4.00 6.65 -11.51
CA ILE A 46 4.14 8.09 -11.31
C ILE A 46 3.92 8.45 -9.83
N ALA A 47 2.93 7.83 -9.18
CA ALA A 47 2.69 8.10 -7.77
C ALA A 47 3.91 7.76 -6.91
N ALA A 48 4.55 6.62 -7.19
CA ALA A 48 5.75 6.23 -6.46
C ALA A 48 6.89 7.21 -6.68
N GLN A 49 7.05 7.70 -7.92
CA GLN A 49 8.10 8.66 -8.21
C GLN A 49 7.89 9.99 -7.50
N VAL A 50 6.65 10.45 -7.41
CA VAL A 50 6.33 11.66 -6.67
C VAL A 50 6.72 11.48 -5.20
N LEU A 51 6.39 10.34 -4.61
CA LEU A 51 6.72 10.07 -3.21
C LEU A 51 8.22 10.01 -3.00
N LYS A 52 8.94 9.33 -3.91
CA LYS A 52 10.40 9.26 -3.82
C LYS A 52 11.04 10.64 -3.92
N ASN A 53 10.52 11.48 -4.81
CA ASN A 53 11.06 12.83 -4.97
C ASN A 53 10.85 13.68 -3.71
N LYS A 54 9.91 13.30 -2.87
CA LYS A 54 9.67 13.96 -1.59
C LYS A 54 10.42 13.27 -0.44
N GLY A 55 11.27 12.31 -0.74
CA GLY A 55 12.03 11.60 0.28
C GLY A 55 11.23 10.58 1.08
N ILE A 56 10.09 10.15 0.55
CA ILE A 56 9.22 9.20 1.24
C ILE A 56 9.53 7.79 0.73
N ASP A 57 9.92 6.90 1.63
CA ASP A 57 10.30 5.54 1.27
C ASP A 57 9.45 4.50 2.01
N LEU A 58 9.54 3.26 1.53
CA LEU A 58 8.74 2.16 2.02
C LEU A 58 8.98 1.86 3.49
N ILE A 59 10.24 1.83 3.90
CA ILE A 59 10.58 1.43 5.27
C ILE A 59 10.05 2.42 6.28
N THR A 60 10.25 3.71 6.00
CA THR A 60 9.78 4.77 6.88
C THR A 60 8.25 4.75 6.98
N VAL A 61 7.58 4.56 5.85
CA VAL A 61 6.11 4.53 5.86
C VAL A 61 5.60 3.33 6.63
N ARG A 62 6.21 2.14 6.46
CA ARG A 62 5.82 0.97 7.26
C ARG A 62 5.92 1.25 8.75
N GLN A 63 7.02 1.86 9.17
CA GLN A 63 7.22 2.18 10.58
C GLN A 63 6.15 3.13 11.09
N GLN A 64 5.81 4.13 10.29
CA GLN A 64 4.78 5.10 10.67
C GLN A 64 3.41 4.44 10.74
N VAL A 65 3.08 3.60 9.78
CA VAL A 65 1.80 2.89 9.79
C VAL A 65 1.68 2.02 11.04
N GLU A 66 2.73 1.25 11.33
CA GLU A 66 2.70 0.37 12.50
C GLU A 66 2.62 1.16 13.79
N ALA A 67 3.26 2.32 13.85
CA ALA A 67 3.19 3.18 15.03
C ALA A 67 1.78 3.73 15.26
N LEU A 68 1.07 4.03 14.17
CA LEU A 68 -0.26 4.64 14.29
C LEU A 68 -1.34 3.61 14.61
N VAL A 69 -1.27 2.42 14.02
CA VAL A 69 -2.37 1.46 14.14
C VAL A 69 -2.03 0.24 15.01
N GLY A 70 -0.76 -0.01 15.24
CA GLY A 70 -0.35 -1.20 15.97
C GLY A 70 -0.40 -2.43 15.07
N LYS A 71 0.62 -3.27 15.19
CA LYS A 71 0.71 -4.48 14.39
C LYS A 71 -0.27 -5.51 14.93
N GLY A 72 -1.02 -6.12 14.04
CA GLY A 72 -1.94 -7.18 14.42
C GLY A 72 -3.29 -6.71 14.92
N GLN A 73 -3.51 -5.41 15.00
CA GLN A 73 -4.81 -4.87 15.39
C GLN A 73 -5.67 -4.67 14.15
N GLN A 74 -6.89 -5.13 14.23
CA GLN A 74 -7.84 -4.93 13.14
C GLN A 74 -8.76 -3.76 13.46
N GLU A 75 -8.80 -2.83 12.56
CA GLU A 75 -9.80 -1.78 12.61
C GLU A 75 -11.14 -2.36 12.18
N VAL A 76 -12.16 -2.05 12.95
CA VAL A 76 -13.51 -2.38 12.57
C VAL A 76 -14.09 -1.13 11.96
N GLY A 77 -14.03 -1.13 10.68
CA GLY A 77 -14.41 0.03 10.10
C GLY A 77 -15.17 0.41 9.18
#